data_c49610bc1696499ef2b2700d7f22b793
#
_entry.id   c49610bc1696499ef2b2700d7f22b793
#
_cell.length_a   1.000
_cell.length_b   1.000
_cell.length_c   1.000
_cell.angle_alpha   90.00
_cell.angle_beta   90.00
_cell.angle_gamma   90.00
#
_symmetry.space_group_name_H-M   'P 1'
#
loop_
_entity.id
_entity.type
_entity.pdbx_description
1 polymer ?
#
loop_
_entity_poly.entity_id
_entity_poly.type
_entity_poly.pdbx_seq_one_letter_code
_entity_poly.pdbx_strand_id
1 'polypeptide(L)'
;FIIDDLGRQLVRPEALLNRWIVPMEKAIDFLALDTGRTFQIPFDEFIIFSTNLTPDDLMDPAFLRRIPYKVEISDPSETEFRQLFEAVSLSLNVPIDSETLDYLLQRHYRDADRPMRSCHPRDLLLQVQNYCQFHDAPLQATRPALDAAVQNYFAITAPARTHRMPSNRNSGST
;
A
#
# COMPACT_ATOMS: atom_id res chain seq x y z
N PHE A 1 11.41 -0.20 -16.92
CA PHE A 1 9.97 -0.35 -17.04
C PHE A 1 9.40 -0.92 -15.74
N ILE A 2 8.35 -0.31 -15.17
CA ILE A 2 7.75 -0.74 -13.90
C ILE A 2 6.33 -1.17 -14.19
N ILE A 3 5.97 -2.39 -13.78
CA ILE A 3 4.61 -2.93 -13.81
C ILE A 3 4.16 -3.04 -12.35
N ASP A 4 3.37 -2.05 -11.94
CA ASP A 4 2.89 -1.93 -10.57
C ASP A 4 1.57 -2.69 -10.38
N ASP A 5 1.33 -3.16 -9.14
CA ASP A 5 0.13 -3.92 -8.75
C ASP A 5 -0.15 -5.15 -9.64
N LEU A 6 0.90 -5.90 -10.02
CA LEU A 6 0.75 -7.10 -10.84
C LEU A 6 -0.24 -8.08 -10.19
N GLY A 7 -1.24 -8.48 -10.96
CA GLY A 7 -2.34 -9.32 -10.50
C GLY A 7 -3.66 -8.57 -10.25
N ARG A 8 -3.64 -7.23 -10.29
CA ARG A 8 -4.85 -6.38 -10.18
C ARG A 8 -5.29 -5.75 -11.50
N GLN A 9 -4.55 -6.01 -12.58
CA GLN A 9 -4.92 -5.52 -13.90
C GLN A 9 -6.17 -6.24 -14.43
N LEU A 10 -6.86 -5.62 -15.40
CA LEU A 10 -8.00 -6.23 -16.10
C LEU A 10 -7.61 -7.47 -16.93
N VAL A 11 -6.33 -7.55 -17.33
CA VAL A 11 -5.77 -8.70 -18.03
C VAL A 11 -5.27 -9.70 -16.99
N ARG A 12 -5.55 -10.98 -17.20
CA ARG A 12 -5.04 -12.04 -16.32
C ARG A 12 -3.50 -12.00 -16.26
N PRO A 13 -2.90 -12.18 -15.07
CA PRO A 13 -1.46 -12.15 -14.91
C PRO A 13 -0.74 -13.05 -15.90
N GLU A 14 -1.23 -14.28 -16.14
CA GLU A 14 -0.62 -15.23 -17.06
C GLU A 14 -0.59 -14.70 -18.50
N ALA A 15 -1.66 -14.04 -18.96
CA ALA A 15 -1.72 -13.47 -20.31
C ALA A 15 -0.76 -12.30 -20.48
N LEU A 16 -0.65 -11.44 -19.47
CA LEU A 16 0.32 -10.36 -19.43
C LEU A 16 1.74 -10.90 -19.45
N LEU A 17 2.03 -11.87 -18.59
CA LEU A 17 3.36 -12.44 -18.43
C LEU A 17 3.81 -13.24 -19.65
N ASN A 18 2.88 -13.98 -20.30
CA ASN A 18 3.18 -14.69 -21.55
C ASN A 18 3.66 -13.75 -22.66
N ARG A 19 3.17 -12.51 -22.69
CA ARG A 19 3.63 -11.48 -23.63
C ARG A 19 5.10 -11.10 -23.40
N TRP A 20 5.58 -11.20 -22.15
CA TRP A 20 6.92 -10.80 -21.74
C TRP A 20 7.95 -11.92 -21.78
N ILE A 21 7.53 -13.18 -22.01
CA ILE A 21 8.45 -14.33 -22.04
C ILE A 21 9.57 -14.15 -23.08
N VAL A 22 9.20 -13.81 -24.31
CA VAL A 22 10.17 -13.66 -25.41
C VAL A 22 11.08 -12.46 -25.20
N PRO A 23 10.56 -11.26 -24.88
CA PRO A 23 11.41 -10.12 -24.55
C PRO A 23 12.42 -10.39 -23.43
N MET A 24 11.98 -11.01 -22.34
CA MET A 24 12.86 -11.29 -21.19
C MET A 24 13.90 -12.38 -21.46
N GLU A 25 13.60 -13.35 -22.31
CA GLU A 25 14.52 -14.48 -22.61
C GLU A 25 15.51 -14.14 -23.70
N LYS A 26 15.07 -13.43 -24.74
CA LYS A 26 15.83 -13.23 -25.98
C LYS A 26 16.30 -11.79 -26.18
N ALA A 27 15.95 -10.88 -25.28
CA ALA A 27 16.23 -9.44 -25.43
C ALA A 27 15.70 -8.86 -26.75
N ILE A 28 14.61 -9.39 -27.28
CA ILE A 28 13.95 -8.94 -28.51
C ILE A 28 12.43 -8.91 -28.33
N ASP A 29 11.79 -8.01 -29.02
CA ASP A 29 10.32 -7.96 -29.12
C ASP A 29 9.88 -7.89 -30.57
N PHE A 30 8.61 -8.26 -30.84
CA PHE A 30 7.98 -8.21 -32.14
C PHE A 30 6.80 -7.24 -32.12
N LEU A 31 6.88 -6.21 -32.94
CA LEU A 31 5.78 -5.25 -33.12
C LEU A 31 5.06 -5.56 -34.45
N ALA A 32 3.73 -5.57 -34.38
CA ALA A 32 2.87 -5.70 -35.54
C ALA A 32 2.41 -4.31 -36.00
N LEU A 33 2.50 -4.06 -37.31
CA LEU A 33 1.90 -2.90 -37.96
C LEU A 33 0.47 -3.21 -38.36
N ASP A 34 -0.34 -2.16 -38.53
CA ASP A 34 -1.72 -2.29 -39.02
C ASP A 34 -1.80 -2.95 -40.43
N THR A 35 -0.72 -2.94 -41.15
CA THR A 35 -0.56 -3.64 -42.47
C THR A 35 -0.39 -5.15 -42.33
N GLY A 36 -0.37 -5.69 -41.08
CA GLY A 36 -0.10 -7.10 -40.81
C GLY A 36 1.39 -7.52 -40.87
N ARG A 37 2.30 -6.58 -41.15
CA ARG A 37 3.74 -6.86 -41.13
C ARG A 37 4.24 -6.79 -39.70
N THR A 38 5.08 -7.76 -39.29
CA THR A 38 5.79 -7.75 -38.02
C THR A 38 7.27 -7.44 -38.26
N PHE A 39 7.85 -6.69 -37.32
CA PHE A 39 9.29 -6.44 -37.31
C PHE A 39 9.84 -6.65 -35.90
N GLN A 40 11.06 -7.08 -35.84
CA GLN A 40 11.80 -7.34 -34.61
C GLN A 40 12.49 -6.06 -34.16
N ILE A 41 12.41 -5.79 -32.85
CA ILE A 41 13.12 -4.70 -32.18
C ILE A 41 14.00 -5.24 -31.05
N PRO A 42 15.13 -4.60 -30.72
CA PRO A 42 15.86 -4.88 -29.48
C PRO A 42 14.98 -4.61 -28.25
N PHE A 43 15.16 -5.41 -27.20
CA PHE A 43 14.49 -5.23 -25.92
C PHE A 43 15.54 -5.22 -24.79
N ASP A 44 16.10 -4.05 -24.52
CA ASP A 44 17.15 -3.83 -23.50
C ASP A 44 16.57 -3.13 -22.26
N GLU A 45 15.36 -3.52 -21.85
CA GLU A 45 14.64 -2.87 -20.75
C GLU A 45 14.92 -3.55 -19.42
N PHE A 46 15.15 -2.74 -18.38
CA PHE A 46 15.11 -3.19 -17.00
C PHE A 46 13.67 -3.20 -16.50
N ILE A 47 13.17 -4.39 -16.13
CA ILE A 47 11.78 -4.58 -15.75
C ILE A 47 11.69 -4.81 -14.24
N ILE A 48 10.77 -4.09 -13.59
CA ILE A 48 10.40 -4.26 -12.19
C ILE A 48 8.92 -4.62 -12.12
N PHE A 49 8.61 -5.73 -11.48
CA PHE A 49 7.24 -6.09 -11.13
C PHE A 49 7.03 -5.82 -9.65
N SER A 50 5.97 -5.09 -9.28
CA SER A 50 5.52 -4.99 -7.89
C SER A 50 4.18 -5.71 -7.72
N THR A 51 3.98 -6.38 -6.59
CA THR A 51 2.77 -7.14 -6.31
C THR A 51 2.58 -7.34 -4.81
N ASN A 52 1.31 -7.46 -4.39
CA ASN A 52 0.91 -7.87 -3.04
C ASN A 52 0.57 -9.37 -2.95
N LEU A 53 0.66 -10.10 -4.07
CA LEU A 53 0.39 -11.53 -4.13
C LEU A 53 1.67 -12.33 -3.85
N THR A 54 1.52 -13.52 -3.29
CA THR A 54 2.66 -14.42 -3.13
C THR A 54 3.12 -14.90 -4.51
N PRO A 55 4.39 -15.25 -4.70
CA PRO A 55 4.87 -15.81 -5.97
C PRO A 55 4.04 -17.01 -6.44
N ASP A 56 3.57 -17.85 -5.51
CA ASP A 56 2.78 -19.05 -5.81
C ASP A 56 1.36 -18.71 -6.28
N ASP A 57 0.80 -17.59 -5.80
CA ASP A 57 -0.54 -17.12 -6.21
C ASP A 57 -0.53 -16.38 -7.56
N LEU A 58 0.64 -15.92 -7.98
CA LEU A 58 0.78 -15.04 -9.13
C LEU A 58 1.08 -15.77 -10.42
N MET A 59 1.88 -16.84 -10.39
CA MET A 59 2.58 -17.26 -11.58
C MET A 59 2.92 -18.73 -11.65
N ASP A 60 2.89 -19.22 -12.90
CA ASP A 60 3.54 -20.45 -13.30
C ASP A 60 5.04 -20.43 -12.89
N PRO A 61 5.56 -21.52 -12.29
CA PRO A 61 6.98 -21.69 -11.99
C PRO A 61 7.91 -21.43 -13.16
N ALA A 62 7.43 -21.62 -14.40
CA ALA A 62 8.21 -21.34 -15.60
C ALA A 62 8.49 -19.84 -15.78
N PHE A 63 7.55 -18.98 -15.41
CA PHE A 63 7.76 -17.53 -15.46
C PHE A 63 8.65 -17.04 -14.32
N LEU A 64 8.43 -17.56 -13.10
CA LEU A 64 9.23 -17.18 -11.93
C LEU A 64 10.73 -17.41 -12.12
N ARG A 65 11.12 -18.41 -12.94
CA ARG A 65 12.52 -18.67 -13.28
C ARG A 65 13.15 -17.58 -14.14
N ARG A 66 12.35 -16.76 -14.82
CA ARG A 66 12.81 -15.67 -15.68
C ARG A 66 12.99 -14.35 -14.95
N ILE A 67 12.49 -14.28 -13.70
CA ILE A 67 12.75 -13.16 -12.80
C ILE A 67 13.87 -13.56 -11.84
N PRO A 68 15.12 -13.16 -12.12
CA PRO A 68 16.26 -13.64 -11.34
C PRO A 68 16.29 -13.09 -9.91
N TYR A 69 15.76 -11.89 -9.71
CA TYR A 69 15.74 -11.22 -8.40
C TYR A 69 14.33 -11.11 -7.86
N LYS A 70 14.11 -11.64 -6.67
CA LYS A 70 12.87 -11.53 -5.92
C LYS A 70 13.19 -10.90 -4.58
N VAL A 71 12.56 -9.76 -4.31
CA VAL A 71 12.77 -9.00 -3.08
C VAL A 71 11.45 -8.97 -2.32
N GLU A 72 11.45 -9.59 -1.15
CA GLU A 72 10.32 -9.48 -0.23
C GLU A 72 10.45 -8.19 0.58
N ILE A 73 9.36 -7.42 0.64
CA ILE A 73 9.24 -6.23 1.47
C ILE A 73 8.27 -6.56 2.58
N SER A 74 8.83 -6.90 3.75
CA SER A 74 8.06 -7.20 4.96
C SER A 74 7.65 -5.92 5.69
N ASP A 75 6.68 -6.06 6.60
CA ASP A 75 6.32 -4.98 7.51
C ASP A 75 7.53 -4.61 8.40
N PRO A 76 7.75 -3.32 8.68
CA PRO A 76 8.91 -2.87 9.45
C PRO A 76 8.82 -3.29 10.91
N SER A 77 9.96 -3.56 11.52
CA SER A 77 10.11 -3.61 12.97
C SER A 77 9.80 -2.23 13.59
N GLU A 78 9.55 -2.17 14.89
CA GLU A 78 9.28 -0.88 15.57
C GLU A 78 10.45 0.10 15.41
N THR A 79 11.67 -0.37 15.44
CA THR A 79 12.86 0.49 15.27
C THR A 79 12.89 1.08 13.85
N GLU A 80 12.66 0.27 12.84
CA GLU A 80 12.60 0.72 11.45
C GLU A 80 11.41 1.64 11.21
N PHE A 81 10.27 1.36 11.84
CA PHE A 81 9.09 2.21 11.75
C PHE A 81 9.33 3.60 12.34
N ARG A 82 10.05 3.70 13.48
CA ARG A 82 10.46 4.98 14.06
C ARG A 82 11.36 5.77 13.12
N GLN A 83 12.40 5.13 12.59
CA GLN A 83 13.31 5.75 11.64
C GLN A 83 12.58 6.24 10.38
N LEU A 84 11.66 5.43 9.87
CA LEU A 84 10.84 5.78 8.73
C LEU A 84 9.93 6.97 9.05
N PHE A 85 9.32 6.99 10.25
CA PHE A 85 8.46 8.09 10.69
C PHE A 85 9.23 9.40 10.78
N GLU A 86 10.43 9.39 11.37
CA GLU A 86 11.33 10.54 11.46
C GLU A 86 11.76 11.03 10.07
N ALA A 87 12.17 10.12 9.19
CA ALA A 87 12.58 10.47 7.82
C ALA A 87 11.43 11.13 7.02
N VAL A 88 10.22 10.58 7.14
CA VAL A 88 9.04 11.15 6.47
C VAL A 88 8.63 12.48 7.10
N SER A 89 8.70 12.61 8.43
CA SER A 89 8.46 13.86 9.16
C SER A 89 9.36 15.00 8.63
N LEU A 90 10.63 14.72 8.45
CA LEU A 90 11.58 15.66 7.86
C LEU A 90 11.23 16.00 6.40
N SER A 91 10.89 15.01 5.59
CA SER A 91 10.58 15.20 4.17
C SER A 91 9.31 16.02 3.94
N LEU A 92 8.31 15.87 4.82
CA LEU A 92 7.04 16.59 4.77
C LEU A 92 7.06 17.91 5.56
N ASN A 93 8.17 18.24 6.23
CA ASN A 93 8.30 19.39 7.14
C ASN A 93 7.21 19.41 8.25
N VAL A 94 6.84 18.24 8.80
CA VAL A 94 5.90 18.10 9.90
C VAL A 94 6.69 17.67 11.14
N PRO A 95 7.18 18.59 11.98
CA PRO A 95 7.96 18.23 13.16
C PRO A 95 7.19 17.32 14.09
N ILE A 96 7.86 16.32 14.63
CA ILE A 96 7.37 15.43 15.68
C ILE A 96 8.46 15.26 16.74
N ASP A 97 8.12 15.36 18.00
CA ASP A 97 9.02 15.03 19.10
C ASP A 97 8.94 13.54 19.47
N SER A 98 9.98 13.05 20.15
CA SER A 98 10.06 11.64 20.52
C SER A 98 8.95 11.20 21.48
N GLU A 99 8.48 12.08 22.36
CA GLU A 99 7.39 11.77 23.30
C GLU A 99 6.05 11.60 22.58
N THR A 100 5.79 12.43 21.57
CA THR A 100 4.60 12.32 20.73
C THR A 100 4.64 11.07 19.83
N LEU A 101 5.82 10.71 19.32
CA LEU A 101 5.99 9.47 18.59
C LEU A 101 5.82 8.23 19.49
N ASP A 102 6.35 8.27 20.71
CA ASP A 102 6.14 7.21 21.71
C ASP A 102 4.66 7.05 22.07
N TYR A 103 3.94 8.16 22.24
CA TYR A 103 2.51 8.15 22.45
C TYR A 103 1.77 7.48 21.30
N LEU A 104 2.08 7.85 20.04
CA LEU A 104 1.48 7.24 18.87
C LEU A 104 1.69 5.72 18.86
N LEU A 105 2.92 5.27 19.06
CA LEU A 105 3.27 3.85 19.03
C LEU A 105 2.61 3.07 20.16
N GLN A 106 2.60 3.62 21.39
CA GLN A 106 1.96 2.95 22.50
C GLN A 106 0.45 2.89 22.32
N ARG A 107 -0.20 4.05 22.12
CA ARG A 107 -1.65 4.17 22.14
C ARG A 107 -2.33 3.57 20.93
N HIS A 108 -1.74 3.74 19.72
CA HIS A 108 -2.40 3.44 18.48
C HIS A 108 -1.87 2.21 17.75
N TYR A 109 -0.73 1.68 18.19
CA TYR A 109 -0.17 0.44 17.64
C TYR A 109 -0.16 -0.68 18.67
N ARG A 110 0.57 -0.52 19.78
CA ARG A 110 0.68 -1.60 20.78
C ARG A 110 -0.63 -1.89 21.49
N ASP A 111 -1.29 -0.87 22.08
CA ASP A 111 -2.56 -1.05 22.80
C ASP A 111 -3.70 -1.49 21.86
N ALA A 112 -3.61 -1.18 20.59
CA ALA A 112 -4.60 -1.51 19.57
C ALA A 112 -4.27 -2.81 18.79
N ASP A 113 -3.15 -3.47 19.11
CA ASP A 113 -2.62 -4.65 18.39
C ASP A 113 -2.60 -4.44 16.87
N ARG A 114 -2.10 -3.28 16.45
CA ARG A 114 -2.10 -2.87 15.04
C ARG A 114 -0.74 -3.13 14.41
N PRO A 115 -0.69 -3.79 13.23
CA PRO A 115 0.56 -3.97 12.51
C PRO A 115 1.13 -2.62 12.04
N MET A 116 2.44 -2.47 12.15
CA MET A 116 3.16 -1.33 11.60
C MET A 116 3.41 -1.56 10.11
N ARG A 117 2.99 -0.62 9.26
CA ARG A 117 3.20 -0.70 7.81
C ARG A 117 3.98 0.49 7.31
N SER A 118 4.82 0.26 6.31
CA SER A 118 5.70 1.31 5.76
C SER A 118 4.95 2.51 5.16
N CYS A 119 3.68 2.37 4.76
CA CYS A 119 2.85 3.47 4.26
C CYS A 119 2.30 4.37 5.38
N HIS A 120 2.09 3.84 6.60
CA HIS A 120 1.43 4.57 7.68
C HIS A 120 2.09 5.89 8.06
N PRO A 121 3.43 6.01 8.18
CA PRO A 121 4.05 7.28 8.55
C PRO A 121 3.69 8.41 7.60
N ARG A 122 3.75 8.16 6.29
CA ARG A 122 3.41 9.15 5.28
C ARG A 122 1.93 9.52 5.33
N ASP A 123 1.07 8.54 5.36
CA ASP A 123 -0.37 8.75 5.30
C ASP A 123 -0.87 9.48 6.55
N LEU A 124 -0.36 9.11 7.73
CA LEU A 124 -0.72 9.80 8.98
C LEU A 124 -0.20 11.24 9.03
N LEU A 125 1.04 11.49 8.60
CA LEU A 125 1.58 12.84 8.58
C LEU A 125 0.89 13.75 7.55
N LEU A 126 0.44 13.23 6.42
CA LEU A 126 -0.43 13.97 5.49
C LEU A 126 -1.78 14.31 6.12
N GLN A 127 -2.36 13.40 6.91
CA GLN A 127 -3.58 13.70 7.68
C GLN A 127 -3.34 14.77 8.75
N VAL A 128 -2.17 14.76 9.41
CA VAL A 128 -1.76 15.82 10.34
C VAL A 128 -1.65 17.17 9.64
N GLN A 129 -1.07 17.24 8.44
CA GLN A 129 -1.03 18.47 7.65
C GLN A 129 -2.45 19.01 7.39
N ASN A 130 -3.36 18.14 6.94
CA ASN A 130 -4.75 18.51 6.70
C ASN A 130 -5.44 18.99 7.98
N TYR A 131 -5.20 18.32 9.12
CA TYR A 131 -5.71 18.71 10.42
C TYR A 131 -5.23 20.11 10.83
N CYS A 132 -3.92 20.36 10.73
CA CYS A 132 -3.34 21.66 11.07
C CYS A 132 -3.89 22.78 10.17
N GLN A 133 -4.02 22.52 8.87
CA GLN A 133 -4.58 23.47 7.92
C GLN A 133 -6.06 23.77 8.21
N PHE A 134 -6.85 22.74 8.53
CA PHE A 134 -8.27 22.91 8.82
C PHE A 134 -8.52 23.69 10.11
N HIS A 135 -7.65 23.52 11.11
CA HIS A 135 -7.77 24.18 12.43
C HIS A 135 -6.97 25.48 12.56
N ASP A 136 -6.35 25.94 11.46
CA ASP A 136 -5.50 27.14 11.44
C ASP A 136 -4.37 27.07 12.50
N ALA A 137 -3.84 25.84 12.72
CA ALA A 137 -2.87 25.51 13.74
C ALA A 137 -1.44 25.43 13.14
N PRO A 138 -0.39 25.64 13.95
CA PRO A 138 0.99 25.44 13.51
C PRO A 138 1.20 24.02 12.97
N LEU A 139 1.96 23.90 11.87
CA LEU A 139 2.28 22.62 11.26
C LEU A 139 3.21 21.82 12.18
N GLN A 140 2.65 20.94 12.96
CA GLN A 140 3.34 20.06 13.91
C GLN A 140 2.49 18.84 14.24
N ALA A 141 3.13 17.67 14.36
CA ALA A 141 2.48 16.47 14.84
C ALA A 141 2.30 16.54 16.36
N THR A 142 1.08 16.90 16.78
CA THR A 142 0.66 16.90 18.17
C THR A 142 -0.19 15.66 18.47
N ARG A 143 -0.33 15.29 19.75
CA ARG A 143 -1.20 14.17 20.15
C ARG A 143 -2.63 14.29 19.60
N PRO A 144 -3.33 15.45 19.73
CA PRO A 144 -4.67 15.60 19.15
C PRO A 144 -4.71 15.46 17.63
N ALA A 145 -3.70 15.98 16.92
CA ALA A 145 -3.63 15.88 15.48
C ALA A 145 -3.39 14.42 15.04
N LEU A 146 -2.54 13.67 15.76
CA LEU A 146 -2.32 12.25 15.51
C LEU A 146 -3.54 11.39 15.84
N ASP A 147 -4.26 11.68 16.93
CA ASP A 147 -5.49 10.98 17.26
C ASP A 147 -6.54 11.15 16.17
N ALA A 148 -6.72 12.37 15.67
CA ALA A 148 -7.62 12.65 14.55
C ALA A 148 -7.14 11.95 13.25
N ALA A 149 -5.86 12.00 12.95
CA ALA A 149 -5.28 11.33 11.79
C ALA A 149 -5.50 9.81 11.83
N VAL A 150 -5.23 9.18 12.98
CA VAL A 150 -5.44 7.74 13.19
C VAL A 150 -6.91 7.38 13.09
N GLN A 151 -7.78 8.17 13.71
CA GLN A 151 -9.23 7.94 13.64
C GLN A 151 -9.74 8.00 12.22
N ASN A 152 -9.32 9.00 11.43
CA ASN A 152 -9.72 9.15 10.03
C ASN A 152 -9.14 8.04 9.15
N TYR A 153 -7.86 7.76 9.28
CA TYR A 153 -7.18 6.78 8.43
C TYR A 153 -7.70 5.35 8.62
N PHE A 154 -7.94 4.96 9.87
CA PHE A 154 -8.39 3.61 10.20
C PHE A 154 -9.90 3.46 10.36
N ALA A 155 -10.71 4.52 10.26
CA ALA A 155 -12.17 4.46 10.35
C ALA A 155 -12.79 3.57 9.27
N ILE A 156 -12.18 3.50 8.10
CA ILE A 156 -12.66 2.74 6.94
C ILE A 156 -12.45 1.22 7.12
N THR A 157 -11.54 0.81 8.02
CA THR A 157 -11.21 -0.60 8.27
C THR A 157 -12.02 -1.26 9.39
N ALA A 158 -12.82 -0.50 10.14
CA ALA A 158 -13.73 -1.07 11.13
C ALA A 158 -14.95 -1.68 10.41
N PRO A 159 -15.28 -2.98 10.62
CA PRO A 159 -16.52 -3.53 10.08
C PRO A 159 -17.70 -2.71 10.58
N ALA A 160 -18.60 -2.34 9.68
CA ALA A 160 -19.80 -1.58 10.00
C ALA A 160 -20.48 -2.22 11.23
N ARG A 161 -20.60 -1.47 12.34
CA ARG A 161 -21.40 -1.90 13.48
C ARG A 161 -22.81 -2.07 12.97
N THR A 162 -23.25 -3.31 12.83
CA THR A 162 -24.66 -3.63 12.55
C THR A 162 -25.49 -3.04 13.67
N HIS A 163 -26.13 -1.91 13.41
CA HIS A 163 -27.21 -1.42 14.25
C HIS A 163 -28.31 -2.49 14.26
N ARG A 164 -28.31 -3.32 15.31
CA ARG A 164 -29.46 -4.14 15.63
C ARG A 164 -30.59 -3.18 15.98
N MET A 165 -31.52 -3.01 15.06
CA MET A 165 -32.79 -2.34 15.39
C MET A 165 -33.50 -3.17 16.49
N PRO A 166 -34.03 -2.52 17.51
CA PRO A 166 -34.81 -3.22 18.51
C PRO A 166 -36.05 -3.83 17.82
N SER A 167 -36.21 -5.15 17.95
CA SER A 167 -37.39 -5.87 17.50
C SER A 167 -38.60 -5.34 18.28
N ASN A 168 -39.48 -4.63 17.60
CA ASN A 168 -40.76 -4.21 18.13
C ASN A 168 -41.65 -5.45 18.27
N ARG A 169 -41.68 -6.04 19.50
CA ARG A 169 -42.68 -7.05 19.84
C ARG A 169 -43.97 -6.30 20.14
N ASN A 170 -44.83 -6.21 19.15
CA ASN A 170 -46.22 -5.85 19.37
C ASN A 170 -46.96 -7.10 19.85
N SER A 171 -47.17 -7.17 21.17
CA SER A 171 -48.14 -8.05 21.78
C SER A 171 -49.52 -7.41 21.60
N GLY A 172 -50.28 -7.91 20.63
CA GLY A 172 -51.70 -7.64 20.48
C GLY A 172 -52.51 -8.79 21.03
N SER A 173 -53.07 -8.57 22.25
CA SER A 173 -54.17 -9.36 22.77
C SER A 173 -55.46 -8.98 22.06
N THR A 174 -56.20 -9.92 21.63
CA THR A 174 -57.63 -10.24 21.82
C THR A 174 -58.08 -11.25 20.80
#